data_e22a3a982d975c20b3a9806cca910b7a
#
_entry.id   e22a3a982d975c20b3a9806cca910b7a
#
_cell.length_a   1.000
_cell.length_b   1.000
_cell.length_c   1.000
_cell.angle_alpha   90.00
_cell.angle_beta   90.00
_cell.angle_gamma   90.00
#
_symmetry.space_group_name_H-M   'P 1'
#
loop_
_entity.id
_entity.type
_entity.pdbx_description
1 polymer ?
#
loop_
_entity_poly.entity_id
_entity_poly.type
_entity_poly.pdbx_seq_one_letter_code
_entity_poly.pdbx_strand_id
1 'polypeptide(L)'
;LGKPDGSTAYIDRSFKEALYEPLIRQAEARYQLPPRLLQALIWQESRFNPMAISPAGAAGLAQLMPGTARELGVSNRHDPAENIDGGARYLKQMLERFGAIHLALAAYNAGPGAVSRAGGIPTNRETPGYVKSVIDRWMAYSSI
;
A
#
# COMPACT_ATOMS: atom_id res chain seq x y z
N LEU A 1 -24.01 4.41 -17.94
CA LEU A 1 -24.03 4.11 -17.47
C LEU A 1 -23.39 3.39 -16.47
N GLY A 2 -22.60 3.45 -15.83
CA GLY A 2 -22.01 2.82 -14.82
C GLY A 2 -21.24 1.65 -15.25
N LYS A 3 -20.79 0.88 -14.34
CA LYS A 3 -20.03 -0.25 -14.65
C LYS A 3 -20.90 -1.36 -15.16
N PRO A 4 -20.34 -2.24 -15.91
CA PRO A 4 -21.06 -3.35 -16.47
C PRO A 4 -21.57 -4.22 -15.34
N ASP A 5 -22.80 -4.19 -15.17
CA ASP A 5 -23.60 -5.03 -14.32
C ASP A 5 -22.87 -5.89 -13.33
N GLY A 6 -21.88 -5.35 -12.67
CA GLY A 6 -21.17 -6.05 -11.65
C GLY A 6 -20.16 -7.07 -12.15
N SER A 7 -19.76 -6.97 -13.35
CA SER A 7 -18.77 -7.90 -13.90
C SER A 7 -17.52 -7.92 -13.04
N THR A 8 -17.12 -9.10 -12.61
CA THR A 8 -15.90 -9.26 -11.82
C THR A 8 -14.65 -9.27 -12.65
N ALA A 9 -14.78 -9.39 -13.96
CA ALA A 9 -13.62 -9.32 -14.83
C ALA A 9 -13.15 -7.90 -15.03
N TYR A 10 -13.91 -6.94 -14.54
CA TYR A 10 -13.67 -5.54 -14.76
C TYR A 10 -13.21 -4.89 -13.46
N ILE A 11 -12.08 -4.19 -13.50
CA ILE A 11 -11.64 -3.41 -12.37
C ILE A 11 -12.19 -2.01 -12.52
N ASP A 12 -13.04 -1.63 -11.59
CA ASP A 12 -13.61 -0.31 -11.54
C ASP A 12 -12.56 0.65 -11.00
N ARG A 13 -11.96 1.41 -11.89
CA ARG A 13 -10.96 2.38 -11.49
C ARG A 13 -11.65 3.68 -11.18
N SER A 14 -11.65 4.04 -9.92
CA SER A 14 -12.26 5.27 -9.48
C SER A 14 -11.53 6.48 -10.08
N PHE A 15 -12.21 7.60 -10.11
CA PHE A 15 -11.60 8.86 -10.52
C PHE A 15 -10.40 9.19 -9.65
N LYS A 16 -10.49 8.92 -8.35
CA LYS A 16 -9.39 9.17 -7.41
C LYS A 16 -8.17 8.34 -7.76
N GLU A 17 -8.36 7.08 -8.11
CA GLU A 17 -7.26 6.22 -8.49
C GLU A 17 -6.53 6.78 -9.69
N ALA A 18 -7.27 7.15 -10.72
CA ALA A 18 -6.67 7.71 -11.94
C ALA A 18 -5.90 9.00 -11.64
N LEU A 19 -6.41 9.80 -10.71
CA LEU A 19 -5.78 11.06 -10.33
C LEU A 19 -4.38 10.87 -9.77
N TYR A 20 -4.15 9.82 -8.98
CA TYR A 20 -2.87 9.60 -8.32
C TYR A 20 -1.95 8.63 -9.05
N GLU A 21 -2.41 7.99 -10.11
CA GLU A 21 -1.58 7.02 -10.84
C GLU A 21 -0.22 7.57 -11.27
N PRO A 22 -0.12 8.78 -11.83
CA PRO A 22 1.19 9.28 -12.24
C PRO A 22 2.19 9.37 -11.10
N LEU A 23 1.75 9.86 -9.93
CA LEU A 23 2.62 9.94 -8.75
C LEU A 23 3.02 8.54 -8.26
N ILE A 24 2.07 7.61 -8.29
CA ILE A 24 2.34 6.25 -7.85
C ILE A 24 3.36 5.57 -8.77
N ARG A 25 3.19 5.74 -10.08
CA ARG A 25 4.14 5.14 -11.03
C ARG A 25 5.54 5.72 -10.90
N GLN A 26 5.63 7.03 -10.67
CA GLN A 26 6.92 7.67 -10.45
C GLN A 26 7.61 7.12 -9.22
N ALA A 27 6.86 6.91 -8.14
CA ALA A 27 7.43 6.38 -6.91
C ALA A 27 7.84 4.92 -7.08
N GLU A 28 7.02 4.12 -7.76
CA GLU A 28 7.37 2.73 -8.04
C GLU A 28 8.67 2.64 -8.84
N ALA A 29 8.82 3.50 -9.83
CA ALA A 29 10.03 3.51 -10.63
C ALA A 29 11.23 3.98 -9.81
N ARG A 30 11.04 5.03 -9.00
CA ARG A 30 12.14 5.58 -8.20
C ARG A 30 12.74 4.56 -7.26
N TYR A 31 11.91 3.76 -6.63
CA TYR A 31 12.36 2.78 -5.64
C TYR A 31 12.42 1.36 -6.20
N GLN A 32 12.26 1.21 -7.52
CA GLN A 32 12.36 -0.09 -8.19
C GLN A 32 11.41 -1.13 -7.57
N LEU A 33 10.18 -0.72 -7.32
CA LEU A 33 9.16 -1.62 -6.82
C LEU A 33 8.56 -2.42 -7.97
N PRO A 34 8.05 -3.62 -7.69
CA PRO A 34 7.28 -4.33 -8.72
C PRO A 34 6.15 -3.45 -9.23
N PRO A 35 5.95 -3.38 -10.55
CA PRO A 35 4.93 -2.48 -11.10
C PRO A 35 3.55 -2.76 -10.50
N ARG A 36 2.88 -1.69 -10.11
CA ARG A 36 1.53 -1.69 -9.57
C ARG A 36 1.37 -2.28 -8.17
N LEU A 37 2.46 -2.73 -7.55
CA LEU A 37 2.37 -3.23 -6.17
C LEU A 37 2.00 -2.12 -5.20
N LEU A 38 2.64 -0.96 -5.33
CA LEU A 38 2.31 0.19 -4.50
C LEU A 38 0.88 0.64 -4.74
N GLN A 39 0.43 0.62 -5.99
CA GLN A 39 -0.95 0.98 -6.30
C GLN A 39 -1.95 0.07 -5.59
N ALA A 40 -1.68 -1.24 -5.59
CA ALA A 40 -2.53 -2.20 -4.90
C ALA A 40 -2.53 -1.96 -3.39
N LEU A 41 -1.37 -1.64 -2.83
CA LEU A 41 -1.24 -1.34 -1.41
C LEU A 41 -2.06 -0.10 -1.06
N ILE A 42 -1.93 0.98 -1.82
CA ILE A 42 -2.67 2.21 -1.57
C ILE A 42 -4.18 1.99 -1.70
N TRP A 43 -4.60 1.17 -2.66
CA TRP A 43 -6.01 0.79 -2.76
C TRP A 43 -6.50 0.15 -1.46
N GLN A 44 -5.73 -0.78 -0.92
CA GLN A 44 -6.11 -1.45 0.34
C GLN A 44 -6.09 -0.50 1.52
N GLU A 45 -5.09 0.38 1.57
CA GLU A 45 -4.91 1.25 2.73
C GLU A 45 -5.96 2.34 2.84
N SER A 46 -6.27 3.01 1.74
CA SER A 46 -7.08 4.23 1.81
C SER A 46 -8.15 4.33 0.74
N ARG A 47 -8.20 3.40 -0.20
CA ARG A 47 -9.05 3.53 -1.41
C ARG A 47 -8.81 4.87 -2.09
N PHE A 48 -7.53 5.28 -2.12
CA PHE A 48 -7.08 6.52 -2.76
C PHE A 48 -7.66 7.78 -2.12
N ASN A 49 -7.89 7.74 -0.81
CA ASN A 49 -8.35 8.92 -0.07
C ASN A 49 -7.17 9.56 0.68
N PRO A 50 -6.69 10.74 0.23
CA PRO A 50 -5.54 11.37 0.88
C PRO A 50 -5.83 11.83 2.30
N MET A 51 -7.10 11.96 2.66
CA MET A 51 -7.49 12.42 3.99
C MET A 51 -7.82 11.28 4.95
N ALA A 52 -7.61 10.02 4.54
CA ALA A 52 -7.94 8.87 5.37
C ALA A 52 -7.10 8.85 6.65
N ILE A 53 -7.75 8.54 7.76
CA ILE A 53 -7.10 8.36 9.07
C ILE A 53 -7.66 7.08 9.67
N SER A 54 -6.78 6.14 10.04
CA SER A 54 -7.20 4.90 10.66
C SER A 54 -7.43 5.11 12.17
N PRO A 55 -8.15 4.19 12.82
CA PRO A 55 -8.32 4.27 14.28
C PRO A 55 -6.98 4.27 15.04
N ALA A 56 -5.95 3.64 14.49
CA ALA A 56 -4.64 3.59 15.12
C ALA A 56 -3.79 4.84 14.84
N GLY A 57 -4.26 5.74 13.97
CA GLY A 57 -3.54 6.98 13.68
C GLY A 57 -2.70 6.97 12.43
N ALA A 58 -2.82 5.95 11.59
CA ALA A 58 -2.19 5.97 10.28
C ALA A 58 -2.92 6.99 9.39
N ALA A 59 -2.21 7.67 8.52
CA ALA A 59 -2.82 8.75 7.74
C ALA A 59 -2.33 8.77 6.30
N GLY A 60 -3.22 9.22 5.41
CA GLY A 60 -2.93 9.51 4.02
C GLY A 60 -3.07 8.30 3.12
N LEU A 61 -2.69 8.48 1.88
CA LEU A 61 -2.89 7.48 0.83
C LEU A 61 -2.27 6.12 1.16
N ALA A 62 -1.05 6.11 1.65
CA ALA A 62 -0.34 4.88 2.01
C ALA A 62 -0.43 4.55 3.50
N GLN A 63 -1.21 5.32 4.26
CA GLN A 63 -1.49 5.07 5.66
C GLN A 63 -0.22 4.93 6.51
N LEU A 64 0.55 6.02 6.56
CA LEU A 64 1.77 6.04 7.36
C LEU A 64 1.48 6.41 8.80
N MET A 65 2.08 5.68 9.73
CA MET A 65 2.05 6.02 11.15
C MET A 65 2.93 7.24 11.41
N PRO A 66 2.62 8.03 12.46
CA PRO A 66 3.40 9.26 12.72
C PRO A 66 4.90 9.02 12.86
N GLY A 67 5.29 7.97 13.59
CA GLY A 67 6.70 7.67 13.80
C GLY A 67 7.41 7.31 12.49
N THR A 68 6.77 6.46 11.70
CA THR A 68 7.32 6.05 10.41
C THR A 68 7.45 7.27 9.48
N ALA A 69 6.44 8.13 9.46
CA ALA A 69 6.48 9.34 8.63
C ALA A 69 7.67 10.23 9.03
N ARG A 70 7.89 10.40 10.34
CA ARG A 70 9.03 11.19 10.81
C ARG A 70 10.35 10.60 10.35
N GLU A 71 10.50 9.29 10.47
CA GLU A 71 11.74 8.62 10.04
C GLU A 71 11.98 8.76 8.55
N LEU A 72 10.90 8.83 7.77
CA LEU A 72 10.99 8.96 6.33
C LEU A 72 11.08 10.41 5.85
N GLY A 73 11.00 11.37 6.77
CA GLY A 73 11.04 12.78 6.40
C GLY A 73 9.74 13.28 5.78
N VAL A 74 8.62 12.61 6.02
CA VAL A 74 7.32 13.04 5.55
C VAL A 74 6.77 14.06 6.53
N SER A 75 6.65 15.32 6.11
CA SER A 75 6.20 16.39 6.99
C SER A 75 4.68 16.51 7.00
N ASN A 76 4.02 16.20 5.90
CA ASN A 76 2.56 16.25 5.80
C ASN A 76 2.05 14.95 5.19
N ARG A 77 1.47 14.10 6.05
CA ARG A 77 0.97 12.80 5.60
C ARG A 77 -0.25 12.90 4.69
N HIS A 78 -0.90 14.07 4.65
CA HIS A 78 -2.06 14.27 3.78
C HIS A 78 -1.65 14.86 2.43
N ASP A 79 -0.40 15.22 2.24
CA ASP A 79 0.10 15.63 0.93
C ASP A 79 0.31 14.38 0.07
N PRO A 80 -0.38 14.27 -1.07
CA PRO A 80 -0.28 13.04 -1.87
C PRO A 80 1.14 12.70 -2.30
N ALA A 81 1.91 13.67 -2.77
CA ALA A 81 3.26 13.40 -3.24
C ALA A 81 4.16 12.92 -2.12
N GLU A 82 4.12 13.58 -0.96
CA GLU A 82 4.95 13.19 0.18
C GLU A 82 4.55 11.81 0.71
N ASN A 83 3.25 11.57 0.82
CA ASN A 83 2.77 10.31 1.38
C ASN A 83 3.08 9.13 0.47
N ILE A 84 2.83 9.29 -0.83
CA ILE A 84 3.11 8.23 -1.81
C ILE A 84 4.61 7.91 -1.83
N ASP A 85 5.45 8.94 -1.86
CA ASP A 85 6.89 8.72 -1.86
C ASP A 85 7.36 8.02 -0.59
N GLY A 86 6.87 8.47 0.55
CA GLY A 86 7.21 7.85 1.83
C GLY A 86 6.75 6.40 1.91
N GLY A 87 5.52 6.13 1.46
CA GLY A 87 5.01 4.77 1.45
C GLY A 87 5.80 3.85 0.54
N ALA A 88 6.18 4.36 -0.64
CA ALA A 88 7.00 3.61 -1.58
C ALA A 88 8.36 3.27 -0.97
N ARG A 89 8.99 4.23 -0.34
CA ARG A 89 10.29 4.03 0.29
C ARG A 89 10.19 3.02 1.43
N TYR A 90 9.16 3.12 2.24
CA TYR A 90 8.96 2.19 3.34
C TYR A 90 8.71 0.76 2.84
N LEU A 91 7.88 0.62 1.80
CA LEU A 91 7.65 -0.68 1.19
C LEU A 91 8.96 -1.28 0.65
N LYS A 92 9.79 -0.44 0.01
CA LYS A 92 11.09 -0.91 -0.46
C LYS A 92 11.98 -1.38 0.68
N GLN A 93 11.99 -0.66 1.79
CA GLN A 93 12.76 -1.07 2.98
C GLN A 93 12.28 -2.44 3.47
N MET A 94 10.98 -2.68 3.47
CA MET A 94 10.44 -3.97 3.91
C MET A 94 10.78 -5.09 2.93
N LEU A 95 10.75 -4.80 1.63
CA LEU A 95 11.16 -5.78 0.61
C LEU A 95 12.63 -6.16 0.77
N GLU A 96 13.49 -5.18 1.01
CA GLU A 96 14.91 -5.44 1.21
C GLU A 96 15.18 -6.22 2.47
N ARG A 97 14.44 -5.92 3.53
CA ARG A 97 14.65 -6.57 4.81
C ARG A 97 14.18 -8.03 4.82
N PHE A 98 13.04 -8.32 4.22
CA PHE A 98 12.42 -9.64 4.32
C PHE A 98 12.55 -10.49 3.06
N GLY A 99 12.88 -9.91 1.94
CA GLY A 99 13.23 -10.66 0.73
C GLY A 99 12.06 -11.28 -0.02
N ALA A 100 10.82 -11.12 0.45
CA ALA A 100 9.64 -11.69 -0.21
C ALA A 100 8.50 -10.72 -0.12
N ILE A 101 7.68 -10.66 -1.18
CA ILE A 101 6.58 -9.71 -1.26
C ILE A 101 5.57 -9.91 -0.13
N HIS A 102 5.15 -11.15 0.12
CA HIS A 102 4.15 -11.40 1.16
C HIS A 102 4.65 -11.00 2.55
N LEU A 103 5.94 -11.19 2.82
CA LEU A 103 6.52 -10.80 4.10
C LEU A 103 6.67 -9.29 4.21
N ALA A 104 7.04 -8.64 3.10
CA ALA A 104 7.14 -7.17 3.09
C ALA A 104 5.78 -6.52 3.33
N LEU A 105 4.73 -7.07 2.73
CA LEU A 105 3.38 -6.56 2.95
C LEU A 105 2.93 -6.77 4.39
N ALA A 106 3.22 -7.94 4.95
CA ALA A 106 2.93 -8.21 6.35
C ALA A 106 3.65 -7.23 7.27
N ALA A 107 4.92 -6.95 6.97
CA ALA A 107 5.72 -6.01 7.75
C ALA A 107 5.21 -4.57 7.61
N TYR A 108 4.76 -4.21 6.41
CA TYR A 108 4.17 -2.89 6.18
C TYR A 108 2.95 -2.69 7.08
N ASN A 109 2.11 -3.72 7.20
CA ASN A 109 0.87 -3.65 7.99
C ASN A 109 1.11 -3.82 9.49
N ALA A 110 1.86 -4.85 9.89
CA ALA A 110 2.00 -5.22 11.30
C ALA A 110 3.27 -4.70 11.96
N GLY A 111 4.17 -4.12 11.16
CA GLY A 111 5.48 -3.70 11.63
C GLY A 111 6.53 -4.79 11.43
N PRO A 112 7.78 -4.39 11.15
CA PRO A 112 8.83 -5.38 10.89
C PRO A 112 9.14 -6.25 12.10
N GLY A 113 9.01 -5.71 13.33
CA GLY A 113 9.24 -6.48 14.52
C GLY A 113 8.28 -7.66 14.68
N ALA A 114 7.01 -7.45 14.33
CA ALA A 114 6.01 -8.51 14.42
C ALA A 114 6.33 -9.66 13.47
N VAL A 115 6.76 -9.33 12.25
CA VAL A 115 7.12 -10.35 11.26
C VAL A 115 8.36 -11.10 11.73
N SER A 116 9.36 -10.38 12.24
CA SER A 116 10.58 -11.02 12.74
C SER A 116 10.27 -11.97 13.90
N ARG A 117 9.43 -11.56 14.85
CA ARG A 117 9.07 -12.40 15.99
C ARG A 117 8.26 -13.62 15.57
N ALA A 118 7.39 -13.46 14.58
CA ALA A 118 6.56 -14.56 14.10
C ALA A 118 7.33 -15.53 13.20
N GLY A 119 8.44 -15.08 12.63
CA GLY A 119 9.16 -15.87 11.64
C GLY A 119 8.38 -16.03 10.34
N GLY A 120 7.46 -15.12 10.05
CA GLY A 120 6.60 -15.18 8.89
C GLY A 120 5.46 -14.20 9.05
N ILE A 121 4.35 -14.44 8.35
CA ILE A 121 3.17 -13.59 8.47
C ILE A 121 2.58 -13.78 9.88
N PRO A 122 2.44 -12.69 10.65
CA PRO A 122 1.82 -12.81 11.98
C PRO A 122 0.38 -13.33 11.86
N THR A 123 -0.03 -14.13 12.82
CA THR A 123 -1.36 -14.73 12.81
C THR A 123 -2.41 -13.89 13.52
N ASN A 124 -2.19 -12.59 13.62
CA ASN A 124 -3.16 -11.70 14.21
C ASN A 124 -4.40 -11.58 13.30
N ARG A 125 -5.40 -10.84 13.78
CA ARG A 125 -6.70 -10.78 13.12
C ARG A 125 -6.66 -10.12 11.76
N GLU A 126 -5.77 -9.15 11.58
CA GLU A 126 -5.78 -8.27 10.41
C GLU A 126 -4.79 -8.68 9.32
N THR A 127 -3.58 -9.03 9.69
CA THR A 127 -2.46 -9.09 8.75
C THR A 127 -2.60 -10.15 7.65
N PRO A 128 -3.03 -11.40 7.94
CA PRO A 128 -3.17 -12.37 6.85
C PRO A 128 -4.17 -11.92 5.78
N GLY A 129 -5.29 -11.35 6.19
CA GLY A 129 -6.28 -10.84 5.25
C GLY A 129 -5.77 -9.64 4.47
N TYR A 130 -5.02 -8.78 5.12
CA TYR A 130 -4.39 -7.63 4.47
C TYR A 130 -3.45 -8.09 3.35
N VAL A 131 -2.57 -9.02 3.64
CA VAL A 131 -1.62 -9.54 2.65
C VAL A 131 -2.36 -10.13 1.46
N LYS A 132 -3.36 -10.97 1.73
CA LYS A 132 -4.14 -11.58 0.68
C LYS A 132 -4.84 -10.54 -0.18
N SER A 133 -5.43 -9.54 0.45
CA SER A 133 -6.19 -8.50 -0.26
C SER A 133 -5.29 -7.69 -1.20
N VAL A 134 -4.11 -7.31 -0.72
CA VAL A 134 -3.17 -6.56 -1.57
C VAL A 134 -2.69 -7.41 -2.75
N ILE A 135 -2.32 -8.66 -2.50
CA ILE A 135 -1.84 -9.53 -3.56
C ILE A 135 -2.93 -9.79 -4.58
N ASP A 136 -4.16 -10.05 -4.12
CA ASP A 136 -5.27 -10.27 -5.05
C ASP A 136 -5.50 -9.06 -5.94
N ARG A 137 -5.44 -7.86 -5.37
CA ARG A 137 -5.62 -6.63 -6.16
C ARG A 137 -4.46 -6.43 -7.13
N TRP A 138 -3.24 -6.69 -6.67
CA TRP A 138 -2.06 -6.58 -7.51
C TRP A 138 -2.15 -7.52 -8.71
N MET A 139 -2.56 -8.75 -8.46
CA MET A 139 -2.72 -9.72 -9.55
C MET A 139 -3.84 -9.33 -10.50
N ALA A 140 -4.91 -8.75 -9.97
CA ALA A 140 -6.01 -8.25 -10.81
C ALA A 140 -5.53 -7.14 -11.75
N TYR A 141 -4.69 -6.24 -11.28
CA TYR A 141 -4.11 -5.22 -12.15
C TYR A 141 -3.30 -5.85 -13.29
N SER A 142 -2.60 -6.94 -13.00
CA SER A 142 -1.74 -7.58 -13.99
C SER A 142 -2.51 -8.36 -15.04
N SER A 143 -3.77 -8.69 -14.78
CA SER A 143 -4.56 -9.52 -15.69
C SER A 143 -5.39 -8.72 -16.68
N ILE A 144 -5.28 -7.41 -16.69
CA ILE A 144 -6.05 -6.55 -17.60
C ILE A 144 -5.28 -6.26 -18.88
#